data_8df88865dcf568279125951e23f6649c
#
_entry.id   8df88865dcf568279125951e23f6649c
#
_cell.length_a   1.000
_cell.length_b   1.000
_cell.length_c   1.000
_cell.angle_alpha   90.00
_cell.angle_beta   90.00
_cell.angle_gamma   90.00
#
_symmetry.space_group_name_H-M   'P 1'
#
loop_
_entity.id
_entity.type
_entity.pdbx_description
1 polymer ?
#
loop_
_entity_poly.entity_id
_entity_poly.type
_entity_poly.pdbx_seq_one_letter_code
_entity_poly.pdbx_strand_id
1 'polypeptide(L)'
;MFNDEVAYYFDGSMVGLLSCVFRAFQFKELQVRLCLNDAAQHGLFADKIEVSNNELHAERVWSALQKKLSSSSLRQFYFTYLSESLDAYQHLFNYCIYVFTSHSSIEKDYSHPSVLAISQWTKKVGREKHRMEAFIRFKKTKDELFLSLVRPDFNVLPLIQPHFKRRYQDQRWLIYDEKRKFGLYYDLREIHEVSLEASEVDRNLNNGMSQSFQLELDEQEILYDQLWKDYFKSVNITERQNIKLHVQYLPKRYWRYLNEKLIEY
;
A
#
# COMPACT_ATOMS: atom_id res chain seq x y z
N MET A 1 37.53 -16.24 -5.18
CA MET A 1 36.57 -16.21 -6.27
C MET A 1 35.42 -15.33 -5.77
N PHE A 2 35.34 -14.10 -6.26
CA PHE A 2 34.16 -13.26 -6.03
C PHE A 2 33.04 -13.91 -6.84
N ASN A 3 32.03 -14.43 -6.18
CA ASN A 3 30.79 -14.82 -6.84
C ASN A 3 30.17 -13.52 -7.35
N ASP A 4 30.25 -13.26 -8.67
CA ASP A 4 29.55 -12.14 -9.30
C ASP A 4 28.04 -12.43 -9.14
N GLU A 5 27.45 -11.81 -8.12
CA GLU A 5 26.03 -11.95 -7.82
C GLU A 5 25.25 -11.22 -8.92
N VAL A 6 24.52 -11.98 -9.73
CA VAL A 6 23.72 -11.44 -10.84
C VAL A 6 22.64 -10.50 -10.27
N ALA A 7 22.57 -9.27 -10.81
CA ALA A 7 21.59 -8.29 -10.39
C ALA A 7 20.52 -8.05 -11.47
N TYR A 8 19.24 -8.24 -11.12
CA TYR A 8 18.09 -7.94 -11.97
C TYR A 8 17.50 -6.59 -11.61
N TYR A 9 17.39 -5.73 -12.60
CA TYR A 9 16.75 -4.42 -12.49
C TYR A 9 15.34 -4.47 -13.08
N PHE A 10 14.35 -4.01 -12.33
CA PHE A 10 12.94 -4.00 -12.74
C PHE A 10 12.23 -2.75 -12.21
N ASP A 11 11.02 -2.50 -12.67
CA ASP A 11 10.25 -1.27 -12.39
C ASP A 11 9.48 -1.28 -11.06
N GLY A 12 9.56 -2.36 -10.26
CA GLY A 12 8.80 -2.53 -9.02
C GLY A 12 7.36 -3.00 -9.23
N SER A 13 6.89 -3.16 -10.46
CA SER A 13 5.56 -3.71 -10.74
C SER A 13 5.47 -5.21 -10.45
N MET A 14 4.24 -5.72 -10.25
CA MET A 14 3.99 -7.15 -10.10
C MET A 14 4.39 -7.92 -11.36
N VAL A 15 4.14 -7.34 -12.52
CA VAL A 15 4.52 -7.92 -13.82
C VAL A 15 6.04 -8.01 -13.93
N GLY A 16 6.75 -6.95 -13.55
CA GLY A 16 8.22 -6.93 -13.53
C GLY A 16 8.81 -7.95 -12.56
N LEU A 17 8.29 -8.03 -11.34
CA LEU A 17 8.75 -9.02 -10.35
C LEU A 17 8.57 -10.47 -10.85
N LEU A 18 7.41 -10.78 -11.40
CA LEU A 18 7.13 -12.12 -11.95
C LEU A 18 7.92 -12.40 -13.23
N SER A 19 8.23 -11.39 -14.04
CA SER A 19 9.14 -11.49 -15.19
C SER A 19 10.57 -11.81 -14.74
N CYS A 20 11.03 -11.25 -13.63
CA CYS A 20 12.31 -11.62 -13.01
C CYS A 20 12.34 -13.11 -12.62
N VAL A 21 11.27 -13.59 -12.00
CA VAL A 21 11.15 -15.02 -11.63
C VAL A 21 11.19 -15.90 -12.88
N PHE A 22 10.45 -15.57 -13.93
CA PHE A 22 10.46 -16.32 -15.18
C PHE A 22 11.86 -16.39 -15.79
N ARG A 23 12.53 -15.23 -15.88
CA ARG A 23 13.90 -15.13 -16.39
C ARG A 23 14.87 -15.99 -15.61
N ALA A 24 14.79 -15.97 -14.27
CA ALA A 24 15.66 -16.75 -13.40
C ALA A 24 15.62 -18.24 -13.71
N PHE A 25 14.43 -18.80 -13.97
CA PHE A 25 14.29 -20.20 -14.40
C PHE A 25 14.74 -20.44 -15.83
N GLN A 26 14.50 -19.50 -16.73
CA GLN A 26 14.91 -19.61 -18.15
C GLN A 26 16.44 -19.71 -18.29
N PHE A 27 17.18 -18.90 -17.52
CA PHE A 27 18.64 -18.83 -17.57
C PHE A 27 19.33 -19.62 -16.46
N LYS A 28 18.54 -20.27 -15.56
CA LYS A 28 19.04 -21.02 -14.39
C LYS A 28 19.81 -20.14 -13.38
N GLU A 29 19.46 -18.88 -13.31
CA GLU A 29 20.03 -17.88 -12.41
C GLU A 29 19.17 -17.79 -11.13
N LEU A 30 19.29 -18.78 -10.23
CA LEU A 30 18.41 -18.88 -9.06
C LEU A 30 18.84 -18.03 -7.87
N GLN A 31 20.09 -17.52 -7.87
CA GLN A 31 20.63 -16.61 -6.87
C GLN A 31 20.82 -15.23 -7.50
N VAL A 32 19.81 -14.39 -7.37
CA VAL A 32 19.75 -13.08 -8.01
C VAL A 32 19.43 -12.04 -6.96
N ARG A 33 20.08 -10.88 -7.07
CA ARG A 33 19.75 -9.68 -6.33
C ARG A 33 18.78 -8.82 -7.15
N LEU A 34 17.64 -8.47 -6.56
CA LEU A 34 16.69 -7.53 -7.18
C LEU A 34 17.11 -6.09 -6.90
N CYS A 35 16.95 -5.24 -7.91
CA CYS A 35 17.16 -3.79 -7.84
C CYS A 35 16.01 -3.08 -8.54
N LEU A 36 15.63 -1.88 -8.06
CA LEU A 36 14.68 -1.02 -8.76
C LEU A 36 15.41 -0.15 -9.79
N ASN A 37 14.78 0.10 -10.93
CA ASN A 37 15.35 0.91 -12.01
C ASN A 37 15.73 2.34 -11.57
N ASP A 38 14.99 2.91 -10.59
CA ASP A 38 15.23 4.26 -10.07
C ASP A 38 16.36 4.35 -9.02
N ALA A 39 16.98 3.21 -8.66
CA ALA A 39 18.08 3.22 -7.69
C ALA A 39 19.34 3.83 -8.33
N ALA A 40 19.59 5.12 -8.07
CA ALA A 40 20.69 5.91 -8.60
C ALA A 40 22.11 5.47 -8.15
N GLN A 41 22.25 4.39 -7.41
CA GLN A 41 23.54 3.83 -6.99
C GLN A 41 23.88 2.58 -7.81
N HIS A 42 24.50 2.83 -8.95
CA HIS A 42 25.09 1.78 -9.76
C HIS A 42 26.36 1.26 -9.08
N GLY A 43 26.35 0.03 -8.60
CA GLY A 43 27.59 -0.68 -8.28
C GLY A 43 28.42 -0.83 -9.57
N LEU A 44 29.65 -0.33 -9.58
CA LEU A 44 30.54 -0.23 -10.75
C LEU A 44 30.99 -1.60 -11.33
N PHE A 45 30.60 -2.74 -10.76
CA PHE A 45 31.21 -4.05 -11.04
C PHE A 45 30.20 -5.23 -11.14
N ALA A 46 28.88 -4.98 -11.20
CA ALA A 46 27.92 -6.07 -11.40
C ALA A 46 27.35 -6.02 -12.82
N ASP A 47 27.25 -7.16 -13.50
CA ASP A 47 26.55 -7.27 -14.77
C ASP A 47 25.08 -6.87 -14.57
N LYS A 48 24.72 -5.67 -15.06
CA LYS A 48 23.40 -5.10 -14.96
C LYS A 48 22.48 -5.78 -15.99
N ILE A 49 21.50 -6.55 -15.50
CA ILE A 49 20.48 -7.15 -16.35
C ILE A 49 19.16 -6.41 -16.14
N GLU A 50 18.73 -5.64 -17.10
CA GLU A 50 17.41 -5.03 -17.11
C GLU A 50 16.35 -6.04 -17.53
N VAL A 51 15.34 -6.26 -16.69
CA VAL A 51 14.23 -7.16 -16.96
C VAL A 51 13.02 -6.34 -17.38
N SER A 52 12.68 -6.40 -18.65
CA SER A 52 11.49 -5.75 -19.18
C SER A 52 10.22 -6.48 -18.73
N ASN A 53 9.15 -5.73 -18.52
CA ASN A 53 7.83 -6.25 -18.22
C ASN A 53 7.33 -7.14 -19.36
N ASN A 54 6.93 -8.34 -19.03
CA ASN A 54 6.32 -9.27 -19.98
C ASN A 54 5.10 -9.93 -19.35
N GLU A 55 3.92 -9.52 -19.79
CA GLU A 55 2.65 -10.01 -19.24
C GLU A 55 2.49 -11.52 -19.41
N LEU A 56 2.87 -12.10 -20.54
CA LEU A 56 2.77 -13.54 -20.78
C LEU A 56 3.67 -14.35 -19.82
N HIS A 57 4.88 -13.85 -19.56
CA HIS A 57 5.78 -14.47 -18.58
C HIS A 57 5.23 -14.37 -17.17
N ALA A 58 4.74 -13.18 -16.77
CA ALA A 58 4.15 -12.94 -15.48
C ALA A 58 2.90 -13.80 -15.25
N GLU A 59 2.01 -13.90 -16.23
CA GLU A 59 0.80 -14.69 -16.19
C GLU A 59 1.11 -16.20 -16.04
N ARG A 60 2.14 -16.68 -16.74
CA ARG A 60 2.60 -18.07 -16.64
C ARG A 60 3.12 -18.38 -15.23
N VAL A 61 3.94 -17.49 -14.65
CA VAL A 61 4.45 -17.65 -13.27
C VAL A 61 3.30 -17.58 -12.27
N TRP A 62 2.40 -16.60 -12.41
CA TRP A 62 1.25 -16.43 -11.52
C TRP A 62 0.33 -17.65 -11.54
N SER A 63 -0.02 -18.16 -12.73
CA SER A 63 -0.83 -19.38 -12.88
C SER A 63 -0.16 -20.61 -12.25
N ALA A 64 1.16 -20.70 -12.32
CA ALA A 64 1.91 -21.78 -11.68
C ALA A 64 1.92 -21.64 -10.13
N LEU A 65 2.02 -20.42 -9.60
CA LEU A 65 1.87 -20.15 -8.17
C LEU A 65 0.47 -20.52 -7.66
N GLN A 66 -0.58 -20.15 -8.40
CA GLN A 66 -1.96 -20.49 -8.06
C GLN A 66 -2.22 -22.00 -7.97
N LYS A 67 -1.51 -22.81 -8.75
CA LYS A 67 -1.61 -24.29 -8.71
C LYS A 67 -0.87 -24.90 -7.52
N LYS A 68 0.17 -24.23 -7.00
CA LYS A 68 1.04 -24.76 -5.94
C LYS A 68 0.70 -24.22 -4.55
N LEU A 69 0.09 -23.04 -4.47
CA LEU A 69 -0.14 -22.31 -3.21
C LEU A 69 -1.64 -22.23 -2.88
N SER A 70 -1.93 -22.24 -1.60
CA SER A 70 -3.28 -21.96 -1.09
C SER A 70 -3.68 -20.50 -1.32
N SER A 71 -4.99 -20.23 -1.32
CA SER A 71 -5.51 -18.85 -1.40
C SER A 71 -4.97 -17.97 -0.26
N SER A 72 -4.69 -18.55 0.91
CA SER A 72 -4.09 -17.83 2.04
C SER A 72 -2.66 -17.37 1.71
N SER A 73 -1.85 -18.24 1.13
CA SER A 73 -0.46 -17.92 0.77
C SER A 73 -0.37 -16.95 -0.41
N LEU A 74 -1.26 -17.05 -1.39
CA LEU A 74 -1.40 -16.06 -2.46
C LEU A 74 -1.79 -14.69 -1.91
N ARG A 75 -2.70 -14.64 -0.93
CA ARG A 75 -3.04 -13.41 -0.23
C ARG A 75 -1.84 -12.83 0.52
N GLN A 76 -1.07 -13.66 1.22
CA GLN A 76 0.15 -13.20 1.91
C GLN A 76 1.18 -12.66 0.92
N PHE A 77 1.34 -13.29 -0.23
CA PHE A 77 2.18 -12.82 -1.33
C PHE A 77 1.76 -11.42 -1.78
N TYR A 78 0.47 -11.21 -2.05
CA TYR A 78 -0.07 -9.92 -2.47
C TYR A 78 0.09 -8.84 -1.39
N PHE A 79 -0.20 -9.15 -0.12
CA PHE A 79 0.03 -8.22 0.98
C PHE A 79 1.51 -7.81 1.08
N THR A 80 2.42 -8.78 0.94
CA THR A 80 3.86 -8.52 0.98
C THR A 80 4.29 -7.63 -0.18
N TYR A 81 3.76 -7.87 -1.38
CA TYR A 81 4.00 -7.02 -2.56
C TYR A 81 3.58 -5.56 -2.31
N LEU A 82 2.41 -5.35 -1.71
CA LEU A 82 1.89 -4.02 -1.39
C LEU A 82 2.70 -3.24 -0.32
N SER A 83 3.72 -3.86 0.27
CA SER A 83 4.67 -3.14 1.12
C SER A 83 5.54 -2.16 0.36
N GLU A 84 5.73 -2.36 -0.96
CA GLU A 84 6.60 -1.58 -1.84
C GLU A 84 8.05 -1.49 -1.34
N SER A 85 8.50 -2.50 -0.61
CA SER A 85 9.86 -2.60 -0.09
C SER A 85 10.71 -3.51 -0.97
N LEU A 86 11.91 -3.07 -1.35
CA LEU A 86 12.84 -3.89 -2.11
C LEU A 86 13.22 -5.18 -1.36
N ASP A 87 13.36 -5.10 -0.02
CA ASP A 87 13.57 -6.27 0.83
C ASP A 87 12.41 -7.28 0.71
N ALA A 88 11.17 -6.78 0.74
CA ALA A 88 10.00 -7.64 0.55
C ALA A 88 9.95 -8.26 -0.85
N TYR A 89 10.30 -7.50 -1.89
CA TYR A 89 10.38 -8.02 -3.26
C TYR A 89 11.45 -9.11 -3.41
N GLN A 90 12.62 -8.92 -2.78
CA GLN A 90 13.65 -9.96 -2.74
C GLN A 90 13.14 -11.24 -2.07
N HIS A 91 12.43 -11.11 -0.96
CA HIS A 91 11.83 -12.27 -0.29
C HIS A 91 10.72 -12.94 -1.12
N LEU A 92 9.91 -12.18 -1.86
CA LEU A 92 8.92 -12.72 -2.79
C LEU A 92 9.57 -13.48 -3.94
N PHE A 93 10.64 -12.94 -4.51
CA PHE A 93 11.43 -13.62 -5.53
C PHE A 93 11.99 -14.94 -5.01
N ASN A 94 12.71 -14.91 -3.87
CA ASN A 94 13.29 -16.11 -3.26
C ASN A 94 12.22 -17.14 -2.87
N TYR A 95 11.04 -16.67 -2.44
CA TYR A 95 9.91 -17.53 -2.15
C TYR A 95 9.40 -18.25 -3.42
N CYS A 96 9.29 -17.54 -4.56
CA CYS A 96 8.94 -18.16 -5.83
C CYS A 96 9.95 -19.24 -6.23
N ILE A 97 11.25 -18.95 -6.09
CA ILE A 97 12.30 -19.96 -6.35
C ILE A 97 12.08 -21.18 -5.46
N TYR A 98 11.86 -20.97 -4.16
CA TYR A 98 11.63 -22.05 -3.21
C TYR A 98 10.36 -22.87 -3.54
N VAL A 99 9.24 -22.21 -3.87
CA VAL A 99 8.00 -22.89 -4.31
C VAL A 99 8.23 -23.79 -5.52
N PHE A 100 8.98 -23.32 -6.51
CA PHE A 100 9.15 -24.05 -7.76
C PHE A 100 10.24 -25.14 -7.72
N THR A 101 11.21 -25.01 -6.83
CA THR A 101 12.28 -26.02 -6.65
C THR A 101 11.91 -27.08 -5.64
N SER A 102 10.93 -26.85 -4.77
CA SER A 102 10.49 -27.80 -3.76
C SER A 102 9.48 -28.80 -4.30
N HIS A 103 9.58 -30.05 -3.83
CA HIS A 103 8.65 -31.14 -4.16
C HIS A 103 7.45 -31.24 -3.21
N SER A 104 7.54 -30.64 -2.01
CA SER A 104 6.51 -30.63 -0.98
C SER A 104 5.95 -29.24 -0.75
N SER A 105 4.82 -29.13 -0.03
CA SER A 105 4.29 -27.84 0.38
C SER A 105 5.22 -27.14 1.36
N ILE A 106 5.54 -25.87 1.07
CA ILE A 106 6.47 -25.05 1.84
C ILE A 106 5.79 -23.96 2.66
N GLU A 107 4.47 -23.86 2.58
CA GLU A 107 3.70 -22.69 3.09
C GLU A 107 3.84 -22.46 4.59
N LYS A 108 4.15 -23.51 5.36
CA LYS A 108 4.34 -23.46 6.80
C LYS A 108 5.79 -23.67 7.25
N ASP A 109 6.72 -23.70 6.31
CA ASP A 109 8.14 -23.84 6.63
C ASP A 109 8.75 -22.49 7.03
N TYR A 110 8.44 -22.07 8.27
CA TYR A 110 8.98 -20.84 8.85
C TYR A 110 10.49 -20.91 9.19
N SER A 111 11.13 -22.04 8.98
CA SER A 111 12.60 -22.15 9.06
C SER A 111 13.27 -21.48 7.85
N HIS A 112 12.55 -21.43 6.71
CA HIS A 112 13.02 -20.74 5.52
C HIS A 112 12.87 -19.22 5.67
N PRO A 113 13.95 -18.41 5.48
CA PRO A 113 13.93 -16.97 5.74
C PRO A 113 12.83 -16.22 4.97
N SER A 114 12.58 -16.58 3.72
CA SER A 114 11.57 -15.88 2.92
C SER A 114 10.13 -16.22 3.33
N VAL A 115 9.85 -17.44 3.79
CA VAL A 115 8.53 -17.79 4.33
C VAL A 115 8.24 -17.00 5.61
N LEU A 116 9.22 -16.92 6.50
CA LEU A 116 9.13 -16.13 7.72
C LEU A 116 8.95 -14.64 7.41
N ALA A 117 9.76 -14.08 6.51
CA ALA A 117 9.70 -12.68 6.11
C ALA A 117 8.33 -12.31 5.51
N ILE A 118 7.77 -13.14 4.61
CA ILE A 118 6.43 -12.94 4.03
C ILE A 118 5.37 -12.89 5.13
N SER A 119 5.43 -13.80 6.12
CA SER A 119 4.51 -13.76 7.26
C SER A 119 4.64 -12.45 8.06
N GLN A 120 5.85 -11.94 8.26
CA GLN A 120 6.10 -10.69 8.99
C GLN A 120 5.62 -9.47 8.19
N TRP A 121 5.89 -9.40 6.87
CA TRP A 121 5.43 -8.33 6.00
C TRP A 121 3.91 -8.31 5.91
N THR A 122 3.27 -9.46 5.76
CA THR A 122 1.80 -9.58 5.79
C THR A 122 1.20 -8.99 7.06
N LYS A 123 1.81 -9.23 8.23
CA LYS A 123 1.36 -8.65 9.50
C LYS A 123 1.54 -7.13 9.56
N LYS A 124 2.65 -6.60 9.01
CA LYS A 124 2.90 -5.15 8.95
C LYS A 124 1.85 -4.46 8.06
N VAL A 125 1.67 -4.94 6.83
CA VAL A 125 0.69 -4.39 5.86
C VAL A 125 -0.74 -4.58 6.37
N GLY A 126 -1.06 -5.72 6.98
CA GLY A 126 -2.37 -5.97 7.58
C GLY A 126 -2.71 -5.01 8.72
N ARG A 127 -1.74 -4.64 9.56
CA ARG A 127 -1.93 -3.61 10.61
C ARG A 127 -2.18 -2.23 10.01
N GLU A 128 -1.46 -1.89 8.94
CA GLU A 128 -1.66 -0.61 8.25
C GLU A 128 -3.04 -0.53 7.59
N LYS A 129 -3.45 -1.62 6.91
CA LYS A 129 -4.81 -1.76 6.40
C LYS A 129 -5.86 -1.49 7.48
N HIS A 130 -5.74 -2.16 8.62
CA HIS A 130 -6.69 -2.01 9.73
C HIS A 130 -6.71 -0.57 10.29
N ARG A 131 -5.54 0.10 10.38
CA ARG A 131 -5.45 1.50 10.75
C ARG A 131 -6.18 2.42 9.78
N MET A 132 -6.02 2.19 8.47
CA MET A 132 -6.72 2.98 7.47
C MET A 132 -8.23 2.77 7.55
N GLU A 133 -8.71 1.55 7.76
CA GLU A 133 -10.14 1.28 7.99
C GLU A 133 -10.70 1.99 9.24
N ALA A 134 -9.87 2.17 10.28
CA ALA A 134 -10.27 2.84 11.52
C ALA A 134 -10.12 4.37 11.51
N PHE A 135 -9.13 4.90 10.78
CA PHE A 135 -8.70 6.29 10.92
C PHE A 135 -9.04 7.19 9.73
N ILE A 136 -9.52 6.66 8.62
CA ILE A 136 -10.02 7.49 7.52
C ILE A 136 -11.21 8.30 8.00
N ARG A 137 -11.14 9.61 7.79
CA ARG A 137 -12.19 10.60 8.06
C ARG A 137 -12.53 11.31 6.78
N PHE A 138 -13.81 11.33 6.45
CA PHE A 138 -14.31 12.03 5.28
C PHE A 138 -14.72 13.45 5.65
N LYS A 139 -14.50 14.37 4.71
CA LYS A 139 -15.06 15.71 4.70
C LYS A 139 -15.97 15.86 3.49
N LYS A 140 -17.16 16.39 3.71
CA LYS A 140 -18.13 16.64 2.64
C LYS A 140 -17.72 17.88 1.85
N THR A 141 -17.74 17.79 0.53
CA THR A 141 -17.56 18.93 -0.36
C THR A 141 -18.92 19.53 -0.74
N LYS A 142 -18.95 20.74 -1.29
CA LYS A 142 -20.18 21.39 -1.78
C LYS A 142 -20.90 20.57 -2.85
N ASP A 143 -20.15 19.76 -3.62
CA ASP A 143 -20.69 18.87 -4.65
C ASP A 143 -21.19 17.52 -4.08
N GLU A 144 -21.36 17.43 -2.76
CA GLU A 144 -21.79 16.22 -2.06
C GLU A 144 -20.85 15.01 -2.24
N LEU A 145 -19.56 15.24 -2.50
CA LEU A 145 -18.52 14.23 -2.49
C LEU A 145 -17.89 14.15 -1.10
N PHE A 146 -17.71 12.94 -0.59
CA PHE A 146 -16.99 12.70 0.66
C PHE A 146 -15.51 12.42 0.37
N LEU A 147 -14.64 13.40 0.66
CA LEU A 147 -13.20 13.34 0.41
C LEU A 147 -12.43 12.95 1.66
N SER A 148 -11.47 12.05 1.53
CA SER A 148 -10.47 11.77 2.54
C SER A 148 -9.07 11.73 1.94
N LEU A 149 -8.14 12.47 2.54
CA LEU A 149 -6.72 12.42 2.21
C LEU A 149 -6.02 11.50 3.20
N VAL A 150 -5.10 10.67 2.70
CA VAL A 150 -4.34 9.72 3.51
C VAL A 150 -2.90 9.61 3.03
N ARG A 151 -2.02 9.15 3.92
CA ARG A 151 -0.61 8.87 3.58
C ARG A 151 -0.15 7.62 4.32
N PRO A 152 -0.63 6.44 3.93
CA PRO A 152 -0.23 5.20 4.57
C PRO A 152 1.23 4.83 4.25
N ASP A 153 1.87 4.09 5.16
CA ASP A 153 3.25 3.59 4.93
C ASP A 153 3.29 2.64 3.73
N PHE A 154 2.29 1.78 3.61
CA PHE A 154 2.17 0.75 2.57
C PHE A 154 1.01 1.04 1.63
N ASN A 155 1.03 0.47 0.44
CA ASN A 155 -0.05 0.61 -0.55
C ASN A 155 -1.27 -0.24 -0.13
N VAL A 156 -2.07 0.29 0.79
CA VAL A 156 -3.23 -0.44 1.35
C VAL A 156 -4.57 -0.04 0.75
N LEU A 157 -4.62 0.95 -0.14
CA LEU A 157 -5.85 1.37 -0.79
C LEU A 157 -6.61 0.19 -1.45
N PRO A 158 -5.95 -0.68 -2.25
CA PRO A 158 -6.63 -1.84 -2.83
C PRO A 158 -7.22 -2.79 -1.79
N LEU A 159 -6.64 -2.85 -0.58
CA LEU A 159 -7.08 -3.74 0.48
C LEU A 159 -8.28 -3.21 1.28
N ILE A 160 -8.44 -1.87 1.36
CA ILE A 160 -9.53 -1.22 2.11
C ILE A 160 -10.77 -0.99 1.26
N GLN A 161 -10.66 -1.06 -0.05
CA GLN A 161 -11.74 -0.87 -1.02
C GLN A 161 -13.04 -1.61 -0.64
N PRO A 162 -13.04 -2.93 -0.33
CA PRO A 162 -14.27 -3.64 -0.01
C PRO A 162 -14.92 -3.17 1.31
N HIS A 163 -14.11 -2.66 2.25
CA HIS A 163 -14.62 -2.13 3.51
C HIS A 163 -15.42 -0.85 3.27
N PHE A 164 -14.84 0.12 2.57
CA PHE A 164 -15.49 1.42 2.33
C PHE A 164 -16.68 1.30 1.40
N LYS A 165 -16.62 0.46 0.36
CA LYS A 165 -17.76 0.18 -0.53
C LYS A 165 -18.98 -0.34 0.24
N ARG A 166 -18.79 -1.25 1.20
CA ARG A 166 -19.88 -1.78 2.02
C ARG A 166 -20.41 -0.80 3.06
N ARG A 167 -19.52 0.01 3.66
CA ARG A 167 -19.89 0.90 4.74
C ARG A 167 -20.58 2.18 4.26
N TYR A 168 -20.18 2.68 3.09
CA TYR A 168 -20.64 3.95 2.51
C TYR A 168 -21.16 3.73 1.08
N GLN A 169 -22.05 2.75 0.94
CA GLN A 169 -22.61 2.35 -0.37
C GLN A 169 -23.60 3.35 -0.95
N ASP A 170 -24.13 4.22 -0.11
CA ASP A 170 -25.14 5.25 -0.45
C ASP A 170 -24.54 6.64 -0.71
N GLN A 171 -23.23 6.76 -0.68
CA GLN A 171 -22.53 8.04 -0.79
C GLN A 171 -21.38 7.95 -1.78
N ARG A 172 -21.19 9.00 -2.58
CA ARG A 172 -19.98 9.15 -3.43
C ARG A 172 -18.80 9.52 -2.55
N TRP A 173 -17.70 8.82 -2.68
CA TRP A 173 -16.51 9.12 -1.90
C TRP A 173 -15.21 8.98 -2.70
N LEU A 174 -14.20 9.72 -2.28
CA LEU A 174 -12.83 9.68 -2.78
C LEU A 174 -11.87 9.53 -1.60
N ILE A 175 -11.07 8.47 -1.63
CA ILE A 175 -9.92 8.28 -0.72
C ILE A 175 -8.66 8.44 -1.56
N TYR A 176 -7.84 9.46 -1.26
CA TYR A 176 -6.67 9.81 -2.03
C TYR A 176 -5.39 9.61 -1.23
N ASP A 177 -4.43 8.84 -1.78
CA ASP A 177 -3.09 8.64 -1.20
C ASP A 177 -2.15 9.73 -1.70
N GLU A 178 -1.82 10.68 -0.82
CA GLU A 178 -0.90 11.80 -1.12
C GLU A 178 0.54 11.33 -1.42
N LYS A 179 0.95 10.17 -0.88
CA LYS A 179 2.29 9.63 -1.12
C LYS A 179 2.43 9.06 -2.52
N ARG A 180 1.41 8.32 -2.98
CA ARG A 180 1.42 7.58 -4.24
C ARG A 180 0.75 8.32 -5.38
N LYS A 181 0.09 9.46 -5.06
CA LYS A 181 -0.59 10.33 -6.04
C LYS A 181 -1.70 9.63 -6.83
N PHE A 182 -2.41 8.71 -6.17
CA PHE A 182 -3.61 8.09 -6.72
C PHE A 182 -4.69 7.94 -5.66
N GLY A 183 -5.92 7.74 -6.08
CA GLY A 183 -7.04 7.57 -5.18
C GLY A 183 -8.05 6.54 -5.68
N LEU A 184 -8.99 6.20 -4.80
CA LEU A 184 -10.15 5.37 -5.11
C LEU A 184 -11.40 6.24 -5.06
N TYR A 185 -12.05 6.42 -6.20
CA TYR A 185 -13.32 7.12 -6.33
C TYR A 185 -14.46 6.13 -6.47
N TYR A 186 -15.49 6.26 -5.63
CA TYR A 186 -16.73 5.48 -5.70
C TYR A 186 -17.87 6.34 -6.19
N ASP A 187 -18.51 5.90 -7.28
CA ASP A 187 -19.58 6.62 -7.99
C ASP A 187 -21.00 6.15 -7.63
N LEU A 188 -21.18 5.37 -6.57
CA LEU A 188 -22.38 4.64 -6.12
C LEU A 188 -22.59 3.27 -6.79
N ARG A 189 -21.78 2.90 -7.79
CA ARG A 189 -21.86 1.62 -8.51
C ARG A 189 -20.53 0.88 -8.44
N GLU A 190 -19.50 1.55 -8.92
CA GLU A 190 -18.16 0.97 -9.07
C GLU A 190 -17.10 1.85 -8.42
N ILE A 191 -15.94 1.26 -8.19
CA ILE A 191 -14.79 1.99 -7.68
C ILE A 191 -13.81 2.15 -8.83
N HIS A 192 -13.40 3.38 -9.09
CA HIS A 192 -12.43 3.76 -10.11
C HIS A 192 -11.14 4.20 -9.44
N GLU A 193 -10.02 3.77 -9.98
CA GLU A 193 -8.75 4.35 -9.63
C GLU A 193 -8.59 5.68 -10.36
N VAL A 194 -8.21 6.73 -9.62
CA VAL A 194 -8.04 8.08 -10.15
C VAL A 194 -6.64 8.58 -9.80
N SER A 195 -5.96 9.16 -10.79
CA SER A 195 -4.70 9.86 -10.62
C SER A 195 -4.96 11.35 -10.79
N LEU A 196 -4.62 12.14 -9.75
CA LEU A 196 -4.70 13.60 -9.84
C LEU A 196 -3.28 14.14 -10.03
N GLU A 197 -3.08 15.03 -10.98
CA GLU A 197 -1.80 15.70 -11.12
C GLU A 197 -1.51 16.56 -9.90
N ALA A 198 -0.25 16.55 -9.42
CA ALA A 198 0.17 17.22 -8.19
C ALA A 198 -0.19 18.73 -8.16
N SER A 199 -0.31 19.37 -9.34
CA SER A 199 -0.75 20.75 -9.48
C SER A 199 -2.19 21.03 -9.04
N GLU A 200 -3.05 20.01 -9.00
CA GLU A 200 -4.46 20.16 -8.66
C GLU A 200 -4.72 19.94 -7.16
N VAL A 201 -3.96 19.06 -6.50
CA VAL A 201 -4.14 18.75 -5.07
C VAL A 201 -3.47 19.79 -4.18
N ASP A 202 -2.23 20.19 -4.47
CA ASP A 202 -1.48 21.14 -3.62
C ASP A 202 -2.02 22.57 -3.68
N ARG A 203 -2.63 22.98 -4.81
CA ARG A 203 -3.24 24.31 -4.95
C ARG A 203 -4.56 24.43 -4.19
N ASN A 204 -5.33 23.36 -4.07
CA ASN A 204 -6.62 23.37 -3.41
C ASN A 204 -6.54 23.28 -1.89
N LEU A 205 -5.40 22.83 -1.32
CA LEU A 205 -5.19 22.72 0.12
C LEU A 205 -4.56 23.96 0.76
N ASN A 206 -3.73 24.70 -0.01
CA ASN A 206 -2.94 25.81 0.53
C ASN A 206 -3.39 27.21 0.07
N ASN A 207 -4.12 27.35 -1.03
CA ASN A 207 -4.66 28.63 -1.51
C ASN A 207 -5.92 28.33 -2.32
N GLY A 208 -7.07 28.71 -1.80
CA GLY A 208 -8.39 28.51 -2.40
C GLY A 208 -8.59 29.07 -3.83
N MET A 209 -7.91 28.52 -4.82
CA MET A 209 -8.22 28.76 -6.23
C MET A 209 -7.37 27.85 -7.15
N SER A 210 -8.01 26.89 -7.81
CA SER A 210 -7.65 26.46 -9.16
C SER A 210 -8.81 25.78 -9.88
N GLN A 211 -9.00 26.13 -11.15
CA GLN A 211 -10.24 26.04 -11.92
C GLN A 211 -10.63 24.67 -12.50
N SER A 212 -10.07 23.55 -12.14
CA SER A 212 -10.48 22.25 -12.71
C SER A 212 -11.08 21.24 -11.71
N PHE A 213 -10.82 21.39 -10.41
CA PHE A 213 -11.53 20.71 -9.33
C PHE A 213 -11.56 21.63 -8.11
N GLN A 214 -12.55 22.52 -8.05
CA GLN A 214 -12.79 23.31 -6.84
C GLN A 214 -13.43 22.40 -5.78
N LEU A 215 -12.59 21.71 -4.98
CA LEU A 215 -13.03 20.98 -3.82
C LEU A 215 -13.31 21.99 -2.67
N GLU A 216 -14.35 22.78 -2.84
CA GLU A 216 -14.84 23.63 -1.75
C GLU A 216 -15.56 22.73 -0.74
N LEU A 217 -15.11 22.78 0.52
CA LEU A 217 -15.79 22.08 1.61
C LEU A 217 -17.19 22.70 1.85
N ASP A 218 -18.13 21.85 2.26
CA ASP A 218 -19.44 22.29 2.71
C ASP A 218 -19.29 23.23 3.92
N GLU A 219 -20.06 24.30 3.97
CA GLU A 219 -20.01 25.29 5.07
C GLU A 219 -20.32 24.66 6.43
N GLN A 220 -21.09 23.59 6.46
CA GLN A 220 -21.42 22.85 7.66
C GLN A 220 -20.25 21.98 8.19
N GLU A 221 -19.21 21.72 7.39
CA GLU A 221 -18.05 20.92 7.84
C GLU A 221 -17.35 21.57 9.05
N ILE A 222 -17.30 22.90 9.13
CA ILE A 222 -16.75 23.62 10.30
C ILE A 222 -17.54 23.27 11.56
N LEU A 223 -18.87 23.22 11.45
CA LEU A 223 -19.75 22.86 12.56
C LEU A 223 -19.58 21.38 12.96
N TYR A 224 -19.53 20.49 11.97
CA TYR A 224 -19.32 19.05 12.22
C TYR A 224 -17.94 18.78 12.85
N ASP A 225 -16.89 19.44 12.38
CA ASP A 225 -15.55 19.38 13.00
C ASP A 225 -15.60 19.82 14.47
N GLN A 226 -16.32 20.90 14.79
CA GLN A 226 -16.46 21.37 16.18
C GLN A 226 -17.27 20.40 17.04
N LEU A 227 -18.41 19.91 16.56
CA LEU A 227 -19.23 18.92 17.26
C LEU A 227 -18.45 17.61 17.53
N TRP A 228 -17.65 17.16 16.58
CA TRP A 228 -16.81 16.00 16.75
C TRP A 228 -15.73 16.19 17.82
N LYS A 229 -15.12 17.37 17.85
CA LYS A 229 -14.13 17.76 18.87
C LYS A 229 -14.74 17.79 20.27
N ASP A 230 -15.93 18.37 20.40
CA ASP A 230 -16.64 18.49 21.69
C ASP A 230 -17.10 17.11 22.18
N TYR A 231 -17.61 16.26 21.28
CA TYR A 231 -17.93 14.87 21.58
C TYR A 231 -16.68 14.12 22.06
N PHE A 232 -15.57 14.21 21.34
CA PHE A 232 -14.32 13.54 21.69
C PHE A 232 -13.79 13.98 23.06
N LYS A 233 -13.89 15.27 23.41
CA LYS A 233 -13.54 15.77 24.73
C LYS A 233 -14.47 15.23 25.83
N SER A 234 -15.76 15.15 25.56
CA SER A 234 -16.76 14.70 26.56
C SER A 234 -16.65 13.21 26.91
N VAL A 235 -16.25 12.36 25.95
CA VAL A 235 -16.09 10.92 26.19
C VAL A 235 -14.70 10.52 26.69
N ASN A 236 -13.72 11.42 26.65
CA ASN A 236 -12.38 11.17 27.17
C ASN A 236 -12.31 11.35 28.68
N ILE A 237 -12.04 10.26 29.37
CA ILE A 237 -11.80 10.27 30.82
C ILE A 237 -10.31 10.54 31.06
N THR A 238 -9.96 11.71 31.59
CA THR A 238 -8.58 12.20 31.75
C THR A 238 -7.72 11.24 32.57
N GLU A 239 -8.28 10.62 33.62
CA GLU A 239 -7.60 9.67 34.49
C GLU A 239 -7.24 8.34 33.81
N ARG A 240 -7.88 8.03 32.68
CA ARG A 240 -7.61 6.84 31.87
C ARG A 240 -6.71 7.09 30.67
N GLN A 241 -6.24 8.32 30.49
CA GLN A 241 -5.36 8.66 29.37
C GLN A 241 -4.00 7.99 29.52
N ASN A 242 -3.70 7.10 28.59
CA ASN A 242 -2.36 6.49 28.45
C ASN A 242 -1.78 6.91 27.09
N ILE A 243 -1.05 8.02 27.07
CA ILE A 243 -0.47 8.62 25.86
C ILE A 243 0.44 7.61 25.13
N LYS A 244 1.23 6.82 25.88
CA LYS A 244 2.14 5.83 25.29
C LYS A 244 1.37 4.73 24.54
N LEU A 245 0.33 4.21 25.16
CA LEU A 245 -0.55 3.21 24.55
C LEU A 245 -1.32 3.82 23.38
N HIS A 246 -1.80 5.04 23.52
CA HIS A 246 -2.50 5.78 22.46
C HIS A 246 -1.63 5.93 21.21
N VAL A 247 -0.38 6.40 21.34
CA VAL A 247 0.55 6.56 20.22
C VAL A 247 0.92 5.20 19.59
N GLN A 248 0.94 4.12 20.36
CA GLN A 248 1.18 2.77 19.85
C GLN A 248 0.06 2.31 18.89
N TYR A 249 -1.20 2.58 19.22
CA TYR A 249 -2.36 2.22 18.39
C TYR A 249 -2.64 3.26 17.30
N LEU A 250 -2.48 4.55 17.62
CA LEU A 250 -2.70 5.69 16.74
C LEU A 250 -1.40 6.50 16.59
N PRO A 251 -0.49 6.09 15.70
CA PRO A 251 0.78 6.79 15.46
C PRO A 251 0.58 8.26 15.09
N LYS A 252 1.46 9.13 15.58
CA LYS A 252 1.37 10.60 15.38
C LYS A 252 1.28 11.02 13.92
N ARG A 253 1.85 10.25 12.97
CA ARG A 253 1.80 10.54 11.53
C ARG A 253 0.38 10.62 10.94
N TYR A 254 -0.62 10.00 11.60
CA TYR A 254 -2.03 10.07 11.18
C TYR A 254 -2.79 11.24 11.81
N TRP A 255 -2.23 11.88 12.86
CA TRP A 255 -2.94 12.91 13.62
C TRP A 255 -3.37 14.11 12.76
N ARG A 256 -2.60 14.45 11.73
CA ARG A 256 -2.94 15.52 10.80
C ARG A 256 -4.22 15.28 9.97
N TYR A 257 -4.67 14.01 9.90
CA TYR A 257 -5.90 13.62 9.20
C TYR A 257 -7.09 13.42 10.15
N LEU A 258 -6.89 13.60 11.44
CA LEU A 258 -7.87 13.37 12.48
C LEU A 258 -8.33 14.70 13.07
N ASN A 259 -9.60 15.05 12.86
CA ASN A 259 -10.17 16.31 13.32
C ASN A 259 -9.99 16.51 14.84
N GLU A 260 -10.11 15.41 15.60
CA GLU A 260 -9.93 15.38 17.05
C GLU A 260 -8.50 15.67 17.52
N LYS A 261 -7.51 15.62 16.62
CA LYS A 261 -6.09 15.86 16.93
C LYS A 261 -5.52 17.18 16.41
N LEU A 262 -6.27 17.91 15.60
CA LEU A 262 -5.84 19.20 15.03
C LEU A 262 -5.80 20.35 16.05
N ILE A 263 -6.15 20.12 17.32
CA ILE A 263 -6.23 21.15 18.37
C ILE A 263 -4.98 21.15 19.26
N GLU A 264 -4.14 20.10 19.23
CA GLU A 264 -3.04 19.93 20.19
C GLU A 264 -1.69 20.48 19.67
N TYR A 265 -1.69 21.29 18.57
CA TYR A 265 -0.46 21.90 18.04
C TYR A 265 -0.62 23.38 17.77
#